data_2295eb198fffdefae18c6cf97a2d9374
#
_entry.id   2295eb198fffdefae18c6cf97a2d9374
#
_cell.length_a   1.000
_cell.length_b   1.000
_cell.length_c   1.000
_cell.angle_alpha   90.00
_cell.angle_beta   90.00
_cell.angle_gamma   90.00
#
_symmetry.space_group_name_H-M   'P 1'
#
loop_
_entity.id
_entity.type
_entity.pdbx_description
1 polymer ?
#
loop_
_entity_poly.entity_id
_entity_poly.type
_entity_poly.pdbx_seq_one_letter_code
_entity_poly.pdbx_strand_id
1 'polypeptide(L)'
;MGEEIQKENFEQADYDRFQARLEQETELVRSLFAKHAFDNESRMLGYELELCLADAKGHPSRNNIDIIKATGNKLFTSELARFNMEINGNPFPCTGDVFDRIEADLRELFGQAADAARAYDTRIGMFGVFPSVTREHLNPEGYMTELHRYRQLNRQLLSMRGRPIQLLLEGKEQLFVEKEDVMLEALATSLQIHLQVPFDEIVPTYHAGLWSSMLILGATANSPLVLGKCCWQESRIGIFKQAVDTRNEQEIEDHIVPRVHFGKRYIDSLLDLFEDNFYYSAILPEVLDEPVENLRHLCLHNGTIWRWVRPIIARNPDGSYHLRLELRVVPSGPTLVDTLANLVFYVALTEGLKTLGDDLTRVAYETLETDFYHAARDGLGAPVHWIDGQEMQVKQALLNHALPLARESLARAGIGGGDRWLDIIEARVRNEATGASWITRHWERYGDCAKLVCDYIDQAQTDQPVHQWREPGK
;
A
#
# COMPACT_ATOMS: atom_id res chain seq x y z
N MET A 1 -4.11 10.96 -2.37
CA MET A 1 -5.43 10.26 -2.37
C MET A 1 -6.56 11.17 -1.88
N GLY A 2 -7.75 11.10 -2.47
CA GLY A 2 -9.03 11.57 -1.96
C GLY A 2 -9.20 13.06 -1.70
N GLU A 3 -9.84 13.74 -2.65
CA GLU A 3 -10.37 15.08 -2.41
C GLU A 3 -11.36 15.07 -1.26
N GLU A 4 -11.46 16.21 -0.56
CA GLU A 4 -12.46 16.40 0.50
C GLU A 4 -13.85 16.37 -0.12
N ILE A 5 -14.81 15.70 0.50
CA ILE A 5 -16.21 15.67 0.10
C ILE A 5 -17.00 16.77 0.83
N GLN A 6 -18.00 17.32 0.17
CA GLN A 6 -18.77 18.44 0.73
C GLN A 6 -20.05 17.98 1.41
N LYS A 7 -20.59 16.82 1.00
CA LYS A 7 -21.89 16.35 1.44
C LYS A 7 -21.83 15.57 2.75
N GLU A 8 -22.63 15.97 3.71
CA GLU A 8 -22.68 15.30 5.03
C GLU A 8 -23.58 14.05 5.07
N ASN A 9 -24.52 13.90 4.17
CA ASN A 9 -25.41 12.75 4.07
C ASN A 9 -25.74 12.48 2.60
N PHE A 10 -25.86 11.19 2.26
CA PHE A 10 -26.27 10.75 0.92
C PHE A 10 -27.67 10.17 0.96
N GLU A 11 -28.51 10.59 0.00
CA GLU A 11 -29.86 10.11 -0.24
C GLU A 11 -29.87 9.14 -1.43
N GLN A 12 -30.92 8.34 -1.59
CA GLN A 12 -31.05 7.39 -2.72
C GLN A 12 -30.83 8.09 -4.08
N ALA A 13 -31.32 9.30 -4.24
CA ALA A 13 -31.14 10.10 -5.45
C ALA A 13 -29.66 10.44 -5.76
N ASP A 14 -28.77 10.43 -4.76
CA ASP A 14 -27.33 10.61 -4.98
C ASP A 14 -26.71 9.35 -5.53
N TYR A 15 -27.08 8.19 -4.96
CA TYR A 15 -26.64 6.89 -5.48
C TYR A 15 -27.09 6.69 -6.92
N ASP A 16 -28.37 6.99 -7.23
CA ASP A 16 -28.90 6.86 -8.60
C ASP A 16 -28.16 7.75 -9.60
N ARG A 17 -27.90 9.01 -9.22
CA ARG A 17 -27.15 9.96 -10.08
C ARG A 17 -25.68 9.57 -10.22
N PHE A 18 -25.05 9.15 -9.12
CA PHE A 18 -23.67 8.69 -9.14
C PHE A 18 -23.52 7.46 -10.03
N GLN A 19 -24.42 6.49 -9.90
CA GLN A 19 -24.45 5.30 -10.73
C GLN A 19 -24.58 5.63 -12.22
N ALA A 20 -25.49 6.53 -12.58
CA ALA A 20 -25.65 6.97 -13.97
C ALA A 20 -24.39 7.65 -14.54
N ARG A 21 -23.67 8.43 -13.70
CA ARG A 21 -22.39 9.04 -14.09
C ARG A 21 -21.29 8.00 -14.23
N LEU A 22 -21.20 7.06 -13.31
CA LEU A 22 -20.24 5.95 -13.34
C LEU A 22 -20.41 5.10 -14.61
N GLU A 23 -21.66 4.82 -15.01
CA GLU A 23 -21.96 4.10 -16.25
C GLU A 23 -21.51 4.87 -17.49
N GLN A 24 -21.78 6.19 -17.56
CA GLN A 24 -21.33 7.04 -18.67
C GLN A 24 -19.80 7.07 -18.79
N GLU A 25 -19.11 7.23 -17.66
CA GLU A 25 -17.64 7.26 -17.61
C GLU A 25 -17.03 5.91 -17.96
N THR A 26 -17.64 4.80 -17.52
CA THR A 26 -17.18 3.44 -17.87
C THR A 26 -17.40 3.16 -19.37
N GLU A 27 -18.48 3.65 -19.98
CA GLU A 27 -18.68 3.50 -21.42
C GLU A 27 -17.62 4.28 -22.22
N LEU A 28 -17.24 5.47 -21.75
CA LEU A 28 -16.09 6.17 -22.32
C LEU A 28 -14.81 5.33 -22.21
N VAL A 29 -14.54 4.74 -21.04
CA VAL A 29 -13.36 3.87 -20.84
C VAL A 29 -13.38 2.66 -21.78
N ARG A 30 -14.54 1.98 -21.98
CA ARG A 30 -14.68 0.91 -22.99
C ARG A 30 -14.29 1.40 -24.39
N SER A 31 -14.77 2.60 -24.76
CA SER A 31 -14.42 3.21 -26.05
C SER A 31 -12.92 3.51 -26.19
N LEU A 32 -12.27 3.96 -25.09
CA LEU A 32 -10.81 4.21 -25.07
C LEU A 32 -10.03 2.90 -25.25
N PHE A 33 -10.42 1.82 -24.55
CA PHE A 33 -9.81 0.50 -24.72
C PHE A 33 -9.99 -0.04 -26.13
N ALA A 34 -11.20 0.02 -26.67
CA ALA A 34 -11.50 -0.45 -28.03
C ALA A 34 -10.72 0.29 -29.13
N LYS A 35 -10.38 1.57 -28.89
CA LYS A 35 -9.61 2.42 -29.80
C LYS A 35 -8.12 2.45 -29.54
N HIS A 36 -7.64 1.74 -28.51
CA HIS A 36 -6.25 1.85 -28.02
C HIS A 36 -5.85 3.33 -27.79
N ALA A 37 -6.73 4.12 -27.20
CA ALA A 37 -6.58 5.58 -27.06
C ALA A 37 -5.93 5.97 -25.73
N PHE A 38 -4.88 5.27 -25.36
CA PHE A 38 -4.05 5.56 -24.19
C PHE A 38 -2.63 5.91 -24.60
N ASP A 39 -1.91 6.63 -23.72
CA ASP A 39 -0.47 6.84 -23.87
C ASP A 39 0.24 5.49 -23.94
N ASN A 40 0.99 5.27 -25.03
CA ASN A 40 1.74 4.04 -25.29
C ASN A 40 3.27 4.29 -25.36
N GLU A 41 3.74 5.44 -24.91
CA GLU A 41 5.15 5.82 -24.94
C GLU A 41 5.74 6.09 -23.57
N SER A 42 4.97 6.74 -22.70
CA SER A 42 5.47 7.23 -21.42
C SER A 42 5.59 6.13 -20.38
N ARG A 43 6.74 6.14 -19.69
CA ARG A 43 6.96 5.36 -18.47
C ARG A 43 7.26 6.32 -17.34
N MET A 44 6.43 6.31 -16.31
CA MET A 44 6.59 7.19 -15.15
C MET A 44 6.58 6.36 -13.87
N LEU A 45 7.40 6.77 -12.93
CA LEU A 45 7.48 6.18 -11.59
C LEU A 45 7.20 7.26 -10.56
N GLY A 46 6.25 7.00 -9.67
CA GLY A 46 5.90 7.83 -8.53
C GLY A 46 5.74 6.99 -7.27
N TYR A 47 5.56 7.66 -6.14
CA TYR A 47 5.35 6.98 -4.85
C TYR A 47 4.47 7.80 -3.91
N GLU A 48 3.84 7.11 -2.98
CA GLU A 48 3.20 7.67 -1.78
C GLU A 48 3.81 6.97 -0.57
N LEU A 49 4.15 7.72 0.49
CA LEU A 49 4.74 7.16 1.71
C LEU A 49 3.97 7.64 2.94
N GLU A 50 3.35 6.71 3.63
CA GLU A 50 2.65 6.97 4.87
C GLU A 50 3.61 6.95 6.06
N LEU A 51 3.42 7.88 6.99
CA LEU A 51 4.28 8.14 8.14
C LEU A 51 3.48 8.07 9.43
N CYS A 52 4.10 7.53 10.48
CA CYS A 52 3.58 7.52 11.83
C CYS A 52 4.18 8.66 12.67
N LEU A 53 3.36 9.34 13.46
CA LEU A 53 3.73 10.47 14.30
C LEU A 53 3.77 10.03 15.77
N ALA A 54 4.95 10.09 16.39
CA ALA A 54 5.19 9.74 17.78
C ALA A 54 5.55 10.96 18.63
N ASP A 55 5.11 11.00 19.87
CA ASP A 55 5.63 11.95 20.86
C ASP A 55 7.05 11.54 21.33
N ALA A 56 7.66 12.35 22.19
CA ALA A 56 9.00 12.09 22.72
C ALA A 56 9.09 10.80 23.57
N LYS A 57 7.96 10.23 24.00
CA LYS A 57 7.88 8.99 24.78
C LYS A 57 7.53 7.78 23.93
N GLY A 58 7.35 7.95 22.61
CA GLY A 58 6.99 6.88 21.67
C GLY A 58 5.50 6.57 21.60
N HIS A 59 4.62 7.41 22.12
CA HIS A 59 3.17 7.27 21.96
C HIS A 59 2.65 8.03 20.74
N PRO A 60 1.47 7.66 20.16
CA PRO A 60 0.87 8.35 19.04
C PRO A 60 0.64 9.85 19.28
N SER A 61 1.19 10.71 18.42
CA SER A 61 1.01 12.16 18.43
C SER A 61 -0.11 12.59 17.48
N ARG A 62 -0.98 13.52 17.90
CA ARG A 62 -2.18 13.93 17.15
C ARG A 62 -1.98 15.18 16.29
N ASN A 63 -0.77 15.44 15.86
CA ASN A 63 -0.37 16.74 15.28
C ASN A 63 -0.32 16.76 13.76
N ASN A 64 -0.91 15.75 13.04
CA ASN A 64 -0.79 15.65 11.58
C ASN A 64 -1.21 16.93 10.84
N ILE A 65 -2.37 17.51 11.16
CA ILE A 65 -2.88 18.71 10.49
C ILE A 65 -1.97 19.93 10.72
N ASP A 66 -1.45 20.09 11.94
CA ASP A 66 -0.58 21.22 12.27
C ASP A 66 0.79 21.07 11.59
N ILE A 67 1.34 19.85 11.55
CA ILE A 67 2.58 19.53 10.86
C ILE A 67 2.42 19.76 9.34
N ILE A 68 1.34 19.24 8.73
CA ILE A 68 1.07 19.44 7.30
C ILE A 68 0.94 20.93 6.97
N LYS A 69 0.22 21.70 7.77
CA LYS A 69 0.14 23.17 7.59
C LYS A 69 1.50 23.86 7.71
N ALA A 70 2.34 23.40 8.65
CA ALA A 70 3.66 23.97 8.86
C ALA A 70 4.63 23.68 7.70
N THR A 71 4.47 22.58 6.97
CA THR A 71 5.27 22.33 5.76
C THR A 71 4.97 23.33 4.64
N GLY A 72 3.75 23.86 4.56
CA GLY A 72 3.29 24.72 3.48
C GLY A 72 3.31 24.05 2.08
N ASN A 73 3.48 22.75 2.01
CA ASN A 73 3.66 21.99 0.78
C ASN A 73 2.46 21.06 0.55
N LYS A 74 1.87 21.14 -0.64
CA LYS A 74 0.67 20.36 -1.04
C LYS A 74 0.92 18.87 -1.24
N LEU A 75 2.19 18.45 -1.27
CA LEU A 75 2.58 17.05 -1.38
C LEU A 75 2.38 16.28 -0.06
N PHE A 76 1.99 16.96 1.02
CA PHE A 76 1.64 16.33 2.29
C PHE A 76 0.14 16.28 2.48
N THR A 77 -0.38 15.10 2.78
CA THR A 77 -1.81 14.87 3.02
C THR A 77 -2.03 14.20 4.38
N SER A 78 -3.23 14.43 4.93
CA SER A 78 -3.62 13.78 6.18
C SER A 78 -4.22 12.41 5.89
N GLU A 79 -3.98 11.49 6.83
CA GLU A 79 -4.57 10.17 6.86
C GLU A 79 -5.74 10.08 7.84
N LEU A 80 -6.43 8.92 7.86
CA LEU A 80 -7.60 8.66 8.71
C LEU A 80 -7.32 9.00 10.18
N ALA A 81 -6.17 8.58 10.71
CA ALA A 81 -5.80 8.93 12.07
C ALA A 81 -4.94 10.19 12.15
N ARG A 82 -5.15 10.96 13.22
CA ARG A 82 -4.36 12.16 13.53
C ARG A 82 -2.90 11.88 13.85
N PHE A 83 -2.52 10.62 14.03
CA PHE A 83 -1.14 10.18 14.21
C PHE A 83 -0.49 9.63 12.94
N ASN A 84 -1.16 9.79 11.79
CA ASN A 84 -0.61 9.42 10.48
C ASN A 84 -0.67 10.61 9.53
N MET A 85 0.28 10.68 8.61
CA MET A 85 0.31 11.61 7.47
C MET A 85 0.97 10.91 6.27
N GLU A 86 0.80 11.48 5.09
CA GLU A 86 1.32 10.92 3.84
C GLU A 86 2.16 11.93 3.08
N ILE A 87 3.25 11.45 2.47
CA ILE A 87 4.04 12.15 1.46
C ILE A 87 3.62 11.63 0.08
N ASN A 88 3.19 12.52 -0.80
CA ASN A 88 2.93 12.25 -2.21
C ASN A 88 4.14 12.70 -3.02
N GLY A 89 5.01 11.78 -3.42
CA GLY A 89 6.24 12.08 -4.15
C GLY A 89 5.98 12.57 -5.57
N ASN A 90 6.93 13.31 -6.13
CA ASN A 90 6.85 13.73 -7.52
C ASN A 90 7.03 12.55 -8.47
N PRO A 91 6.29 12.48 -9.60
CA PRO A 91 6.52 11.45 -10.59
C PRO A 91 7.72 11.79 -11.48
N PHE A 92 8.53 10.78 -11.83
CA PHE A 92 9.70 10.90 -12.68
C PHE A 92 9.63 9.94 -13.87
N PRO A 93 10.15 10.32 -15.05
CA PRO A 93 10.37 9.36 -16.15
C PRO A 93 11.22 8.18 -15.66
N CYS A 94 10.73 6.96 -15.90
CA CYS A 94 11.37 5.71 -15.43
C CYS A 94 12.53 5.31 -16.35
N THR A 95 13.57 6.16 -16.39
CA THR A 95 14.75 6.01 -17.25
C THR A 95 16.01 6.52 -16.55
N GLY A 96 17.17 6.01 -16.96
CA GLY A 96 18.48 6.54 -16.56
C GLY A 96 18.70 6.57 -15.04
N ASP A 97 18.69 7.74 -14.47
CA ASP A 97 18.98 8.04 -13.06
C ASP A 97 17.71 8.16 -12.19
N VAL A 98 16.60 7.57 -12.59
CA VAL A 98 15.30 7.72 -11.91
C VAL A 98 15.37 7.45 -10.41
N PHE A 99 16.13 6.45 -9.98
CA PHE A 99 16.23 6.11 -8.56
C PHE A 99 17.01 7.15 -7.74
N ASP A 100 18.03 7.80 -8.33
CA ASP A 100 18.74 8.89 -7.67
C ASP A 100 17.84 10.13 -7.54
N ARG A 101 16.98 10.38 -8.53
CA ARG A 101 15.98 11.47 -8.47
C ARG A 101 14.91 11.21 -7.41
N ILE A 102 14.40 9.98 -7.35
CA ILE A 102 13.43 9.58 -6.31
C ILE A 102 14.07 9.65 -4.92
N GLU A 103 15.35 9.22 -4.77
CA GLU A 103 16.07 9.37 -3.51
C GLU A 103 16.17 10.82 -3.08
N ALA A 104 16.54 11.71 -3.98
CA ALA A 104 16.66 13.15 -3.68
C ALA A 104 15.29 13.74 -3.27
N ASP A 105 14.24 13.45 -4.01
CA ASP A 105 12.88 13.91 -3.75
C ASP A 105 12.35 13.39 -2.39
N LEU A 106 12.51 12.09 -2.13
CA LEU A 106 12.06 11.48 -0.87
C LEU A 106 12.82 12.06 0.34
N ARG A 107 14.15 12.24 0.22
CA ARG A 107 14.97 12.83 1.30
C ARG A 107 14.58 14.27 1.57
N GLU A 108 14.32 15.07 0.53
CA GLU A 108 13.86 16.45 0.67
C GLU A 108 12.50 16.52 1.35
N LEU A 109 11.50 15.77 0.86
CA LEU A 109 10.16 15.78 1.44
C LEU A 109 10.15 15.24 2.87
N PHE A 110 10.85 14.15 3.15
CA PHE A 110 10.96 13.63 4.51
C PHE A 110 11.65 14.63 5.44
N GLY A 111 12.68 15.32 4.97
CA GLY A 111 13.34 16.40 5.71
C GLY A 111 12.39 17.53 6.09
N GLN A 112 11.55 18.01 5.13
CA GLN A 112 10.52 19.01 5.37
C GLN A 112 9.52 18.55 6.43
N ALA A 113 9.04 17.29 6.34
CA ALA A 113 8.14 16.71 7.33
C ALA A 113 8.79 16.63 8.72
N ALA A 114 10.05 16.17 8.80
CA ALA A 114 10.78 16.02 10.07
C ALA A 114 11.05 17.39 10.73
N ASP A 115 11.38 18.40 9.93
CA ASP A 115 11.59 19.77 10.42
C ASP A 115 10.29 20.37 10.97
N ALA A 116 9.18 20.21 10.25
CA ALA A 116 7.87 20.65 10.71
C ALA A 116 7.44 19.91 11.99
N ALA A 117 7.64 18.59 12.06
CA ALA A 117 7.24 17.77 13.21
C ALA A 117 7.98 18.18 14.50
N ARG A 118 9.27 18.56 14.39
CA ARG A 118 10.05 19.03 15.56
C ARG A 118 9.45 20.24 16.27
N ALA A 119 8.78 21.14 15.53
CA ALA A 119 8.12 22.31 16.10
C ALA A 119 6.92 21.93 16.99
N TYR A 120 6.45 20.70 16.92
CA TYR A 120 5.32 20.15 17.68
C TYR A 120 5.74 18.99 18.61
N ASP A 121 7.02 18.93 19.00
CA ASP A 121 7.58 17.86 19.84
C ASP A 121 7.22 16.46 19.33
N THR A 122 7.15 16.32 18.00
CA THR A 122 6.74 15.10 17.32
C THR A 122 7.91 14.51 16.54
N ARG A 123 8.07 13.20 16.62
CA ARG A 123 9.03 12.38 15.86
C ARG A 123 8.30 11.59 14.79
N ILE A 124 8.96 11.37 13.67
CA ILE A 124 8.42 10.58 12.56
C ILE A 124 9.02 9.17 12.61
N GLY A 125 8.15 8.16 12.52
CA GLY A 125 8.51 6.76 12.35
C GLY A 125 7.88 6.16 11.09
N MET A 126 8.53 5.17 10.52
CA MET A 126 8.07 4.41 9.36
C MET A 126 7.86 2.95 9.77
N PHE A 127 6.61 2.58 10.04
CA PHE A 127 6.18 1.25 10.45
C PHE A 127 5.14 0.74 9.47
N GLY A 128 4.96 -0.55 9.33
CA GLY A 128 3.78 -1.09 8.64
C GLY A 128 2.53 -1.09 9.53
N VAL A 129 2.73 -1.24 10.86
CA VAL A 129 1.74 -1.02 11.91
C VAL A 129 2.42 -0.29 13.06
N PHE A 130 1.82 0.78 13.55
CA PHE A 130 2.41 1.59 14.62
C PHE A 130 2.35 0.85 15.96
N PRO A 131 3.49 0.36 16.51
CA PRO A 131 3.50 -0.61 17.60
C PRO A 131 2.90 -0.13 18.93
N SER A 132 2.99 1.17 19.22
CA SER A 132 2.53 1.74 20.49
C SER A 132 1.06 2.19 20.48
N VAL A 133 0.35 2.00 19.35
CA VAL A 133 -1.10 2.23 19.32
C VAL A 133 -1.79 1.22 20.25
N THR A 134 -2.69 1.73 21.08
CA THR A 134 -3.55 0.95 21.97
C THR A 134 -5.01 1.06 21.54
N ARG A 135 -5.90 0.29 22.18
CA ARG A 135 -7.35 0.38 21.93
C ARG A 135 -7.91 1.79 22.21
N GLU A 136 -7.31 2.54 23.11
CA GLU A 136 -7.70 3.93 23.44
C GLU A 136 -7.41 4.90 22.29
N HIS A 137 -6.30 4.67 21.57
CA HIS A 137 -5.93 5.47 20.39
C HIS A 137 -6.82 5.17 19.17
N LEU A 138 -7.53 4.04 19.17
CA LEU A 138 -8.50 3.67 18.14
C LEU A 138 -9.90 4.21 18.48
N ASN A 139 -9.98 5.47 18.88
CA ASN A 139 -11.23 6.16 19.19
C ASN A 139 -11.41 7.33 18.21
N PRO A 140 -12.51 7.37 17.41
CA PRO A 140 -12.79 8.49 16.51
C PRO A 140 -12.79 9.84 17.24
N GLU A 141 -13.32 9.89 18.48
CA GLU A 141 -13.30 11.09 19.32
C GLU A 141 -11.87 11.40 19.77
N GLY A 142 -11.18 12.24 19.03
CA GLY A 142 -9.84 12.74 19.36
C GLY A 142 -8.70 12.13 18.55
N TYR A 143 -8.90 11.02 17.83
CA TYR A 143 -7.86 10.41 17.01
C TYR A 143 -8.22 10.30 15.53
N MET A 144 -9.48 10.41 15.12
CA MET A 144 -9.83 10.53 13.71
C MET A 144 -9.54 11.94 13.21
N THR A 145 -8.95 12.07 12.03
CA THR A 145 -8.75 13.37 11.37
C THR A 145 -10.10 14.00 11.04
N GLU A 146 -10.28 15.27 11.38
CA GLU A 146 -11.55 15.99 11.26
C GLU A 146 -11.83 16.44 9.83
N LEU A 147 -12.05 15.45 8.91
CA LEU A 147 -12.45 15.68 7.54
C LEU A 147 -13.81 15.01 7.27
N HIS A 148 -14.65 15.62 6.42
CA HIS A 148 -15.96 15.07 6.06
C HIS A 148 -15.82 13.68 5.42
N ARG A 149 -14.84 13.49 4.55
CA ARG A 149 -14.59 12.21 3.87
C ARG A 149 -14.40 11.04 4.85
N TYR A 150 -13.68 11.22 5.96
CA TYR A 150 -13.43 10.16 6.94
C TYR A 150 -14.67 9.87 7.80
N ARG A 151 -15.42 10.90 8.18
CA ARG A 151 -16.70 10.73 8.88
C ARG A 151 -17.71 9.97 8.01
N GLN A 152 -17.77 10.28 6.71
CA GLN A 152 -18.65 9.59 5.78
C GLN A 152 -18.19 8.17 5.51
N LEU A 153 -16.88 7.95 5.30
CA LEU A 153 -16.32 6.62 5.15
C LEU A 153 -16.70 5.73 6.34
N ASN A 154 -16.51 6.22 7.57
CA ASN A 154 -16.89 5.52 8.79
C ASN A 154 -18.38 5.16 8.81
N ARG A 155 -19.26 6.14 8.54
CA ARG A 155 -20.71 5.94 8.54
C ARG A 155 -21.16 4.93 7.49
N GLN A 156 -20.68 5.08 6.26
CA GLN A 156 -21.08 4.26 5.12
C GLN A 156 -20.60 2.82 5.27
N LEU A 157 -19.35 2.62 5.67
CA LEU A 157 -18.80 1.28 5.92
C LEU A 157 -19.63 0.50 6.93
N LEU A 158 -19.94 1.11 8.08
CA LEU A 158 -20.76 0.46 9.11
C LEU A 158 -22.19 0.21 8.66
N SER A 159 -22.79 1.19 7.95
CA SER A 159 -24.16 1.04 7.42
C SER A 159 -24.26 -0.11 6.42
N MET A 160 -23.30 -0.23 5.49
CA MET A 160 -23.29 -1.30 4.48
C MET A 160 -23.06 -2.67 5.13
N ARG A 161 -22.12 -2.74 6.08
CA ARG A 161 -21.77 -3.97 6.78
C ARG A 161 -22.89 -4.47 7.71
N GLY A 162 -23.64 -3.57 8.36
CA GLY A 162 -24.73 -3.87 9.28
C GLY A 162 -24.32 -4.55 10.60
N ARG A 163 -23.00 -4.64 10.89
CA ARG A 163 -22.43 -5.26 12.09
C ARG A 163 -21.08 -4.64 12.44
N PRO A 164 -20.57 -4.81 13.69
CA PRO A 164 -19.24 -4.33 14.06
C PRO A 164 -18.12 -4.89 13.15
N ILE A 165 -17.05 -4.13 12.99
CA ILE A 165 -15.84 -4.58 12.32
C ILE A 165 -15.13 -5.57 13.24
N GLN A 166 -14.84 -6.76 12.74
CA GLN A 166 -14.10 -7.79 13.45
C GLN A 166 -12.76 -8.00 12.78
N LEU A 167 -11.69 -7.90 13.55
CA LEU A 167 -10.33 -8.22 13.17
C LEU A 167 -9.89 -9.50 13.90
N LEU A 168 -9.60 -10.54 13.13
CA LEU A 168 -8.97 -11.76 13.62
C LEU A 168 -7.64 -11.97 12.92
N LEU A 169 -6.56 -12.00 13.68
CA LEU A 169 -5.23 -12.38 13.19
C LEU A 169 -4.75 -13.62 13.95
N GLU A 170 -4.52 -14.68 13.21
CA GLU A 170 -3.98 -15.95 13.71
C GLU A 170 -2.54 -16.11 13.19
N GLY A 171 -1.57 -15.90 14.07
CA GLY A 171 -0.15 -15.98 13.78
C GLY A 171 0.62 -16.59 14.95
N LYS A 172 1.77 -16.01 15.34
CA LYS A 172 2.50 -16.44 16.53
C LYS A 172 1.65 -16.31 17.78
N GLU A 173 0.88 -15.26 17.90
CA GLU A 173 -0.19 -15.07 18.87
C GLU A 173 -1.50 -14.80 18.12
N GLN A 174 -2.63 -15.04 18.79
CA GLN A 174 -3.95 -14.73 18.28
C GLN A 174 -4.39 -13.35 18.79
N LEU A 175 -4.90 -12.52 17.89
CA LEU A 175 -5.54 -11.25 18.21
C LEU A 175 -6.96 -11.22 17.69
N PHE A 176 -7.92 -10.94 18.57
CA PHE A 176 -9.31 -10.62 18.21
C PHE A 176 -9.67 -9.22 18.71
N VAL A 177 -10.21 -8.41 17.82
CA VAL A 177 -10.70 -7.06 18.14
C VAL A 177 -12.02 -6.83 17.44
N GLU A 178 -12.98 -6.24 18.15
CA GLU A 178 -14.24 -5.78 17.60
C GLU A 178 -14.37 -4.27 17.79
N LYS A 179 -14.84 -3.57 16.75
CA LYS A 179 -14.97 -2.10 16.72
C LYS A 179 -16.24 -1.68 15.99
N GLU A 180 -16.87 -0.62 16.49
CA GLU A 180 -18.01 0.05 15.87
C GLU A 180 -17.60 1.29 15.06
N ASP A 181 -16.35 1.31 14.59
CA ASP A 181 -15.76 2.38 13.79
C ASP A 181 -14.61 1.84 12.92
N VAL A 182 -14.19 2.62 11.92
CA VAL A 182 -13.14 2.24 10.95
C VAL A 182 -11.71 2.44 11.46
N MET A 183 -11.51 2.83 12.72
CA MET A 183 -10.17 3.19 13.23
C MET A 183 -9.15 2.04 13.21
N LEU A 184 -9.58 0.79 13.00
CA LEU A 184 -8.65 -0.32 12.76
C LEU A 184 -7.85 -0.14 11.47
N GLU A 185 -8.41 0.53 10.46
CA GLU A 185 -7.72 0.84 9.21
C GLU A 185 -6.49 1.71 9.46
N ALA A 186 -6.59 2.69 10.35
CA ALA A 186 -5.52 3.61 10.70
C ALA A 186 -4.27 2.95 11.32
N LEU A 187 -4.33 1.68 11.68
CA LEU A 187 -3.14 0.91 12.10
C LEU A 187 -2.18 0.67 10.94
N ALA A 188 -2.71 0.56 9.71
CA ALA A 188 -1.96 0.16 8.53
C ALA A 188 -1.34 1.37 7.83
N THR A 189 -0.02 1.34 7.61
CA THR A 189 0.74 2.35 6.86
C THR A 189 1.64 1.70 5.82
N SER A 190 1.75 2.32 4.65
CA SER A 190 2.37 1.72 3.47
C SER A 190 3.32 2.65 2.70
N LEU A 191 4.10 2.04 1.83
CA LEU A 191 4.71 2.63 0.65
C LEU A 191 3.89 2.18 -0.56
N GLN A 192 3.28 3.12 -1.27
CA GLN A 192 2.56 2.85 -2.51
C GLN A 192 3.45 3.28 -3.68
N ILE A 193 3.55 2.44 -4.71
CA ILE A 193 4.41 2.68 -5.86
C ILE A 193 3.54 2.77 -7.10
N HIS A 194 3.61 3.90 -7.82
CA HIS A 194 2.85 4.16 -9.02
C HIS A 194 3.72 3.90 -10.24
N LEU A 195 3.36 2.92 -11.03
CA LEU A 195 4.09 2.55 -12.25
C LEU A 195 3.18 2.77 -13.47
N GLN A 196 3.42 3.86 -14.21
CA GLN A 196 2.84 4.07 -15.53
C GLN A 196 3.68 3.34 -16.56
N VAL A 197 3.02 2.58 -17.42
CA VAL A 197 3.66 1.84 -18.51
C VAL A 197 2.85 2.01 -19.80
N PRO A 198 3.46 1.79 -20.98
CA PRO A 198 2.74 1.76 -22.25
C PRO A 198 1.51 0.85 -22.19
N PHE A 199 0.46 1.24 -22.92
CA PHE A 199 -0.80 0.50 -22.96
C PHE A 199 -0.62 -0.98 -23.33
N ASP A 200 0.22 -1.28 -24.30
CA ASP A 200 0.45 -2.64 -24.77
C ASP A 200 1.19 -3.53 -23.74
N GLU A 201 1.78 -2.92 -22.71
CA GLU A 201 2.51 -3.63 -21.64
C GLU A 201 1.72 -3.77 -20.35
N ILE A 202 0.54 -3.13 -20.24
CA ILE A 202 -0.16 -2.98 -18.95
C ILE A 202 -0.62 -4.33 -18.37
N VAL A 203 -1.11 -5.25 -19.17
CA VAL A 203 -1.59 -6.56 -18.72
C VAL A 203 -0.42 -7.45 -18.25
N PRO A 204 0.66 -7.64 -19.05
CA PRO A 204 1.86 -8.32 -18.56
C PRO A 204 2.45 -7.70 -17.28
N THR A 205 2.43 -6.36 -17.18
CA THR A 205 2.90 -5.66 -15.97
C THR A 205 1.98 -5.91 -14.77
N TYR A 206 0.66 -6.00 -14.98
CA TYR A 206 -0.28 -6.34 -13.91
C TYR A 206 -0.02 -7.76 -13.37
N HIS A 207 0.13 -8.76 -14.24
CA HIS A 207 0.46 -10.13 -13.83
C HIS A 207 1.80 -10.18 -13.08
N ALA A 208 2.82 -9.50 -13.62
CA ALA A 208 4.11 -9.37 -12.94
C ALA A 208 4.00 -8.68 -11.58
N GLY A 209 3.14 -7.66 -11.45
CA GLY A 209 2.83 -6.97 -10.20
C GLY A 209 2.21 -7.89 -9.15
N LEU A 210 1.32 -8.82 -9.54
CA LEU A 210 0.78 -9.83 -8.63
C LEU A 210 1.89 -10.74 -8.08
N TRP A 211 2.74 -11.28 -8.94
CA TRP A 211 3.87 -12.12 -8.55
C TRP A 211 4.88 -11.37 -7.68
N SER A 212 5.23 -10.15 -8.06
CA SER A 212 6.12 -9.29 -7.27
C SER A 212 5.53 -9.00 -5.89
N SER A 213 4.21 -8.80 -5.81
CA SER A 213 3.49 -8.55 -4.55
C SER A 213 3.64 -9.71 -3.56
N MET A 214 3.54 -10.94 -4.02
CA MET A 214 3.74 -12.13 -3.19
C MET A 214 5.17 -12.22 -2.67
N LEU A 215 6.16 -12.06 -3.57
CA LEU A 215 7.57 -12.25 -3.23
C LEU A 215 8.11 -11.15 -2.31
N ILE A 216 7.73 -9.89 -2.56
CA ILE A 216 8.29 -8.75 -1.82
C ILE A 216 7.88 -8.72 -0.35
N LEU A 217 6.70 -9.24 0.00
CA LEU A 217 6.19 -9.25 1.37
C LEU A 217 7.18 -9.88 2.36
N GLY A 218 7.80 -11.00 1.99
CA GLY A 218 8.78 -11.65 2.85
C GLY A 218 10.03 -10.81 3.10
N ALA A 219 10.49 -10.07 2.09
CA ALA A 219 11.69 -9.24 2.19
C ALA A 219 11.45 -7.90 2.91
N THR A 220 10.22 -7.39 2.87
CA THR A 220 9.89 -6.04 3.35
C THR A 220 9.07 -6.00 4.64
N ALA A 221 8.68 -7.14 5.19
CA ALA A 221 7.83 -7.25 6.38
C ALA A 221 8.27 -6.32 7.51
N ASN A 222 7.33 -5.49 8.02
CA ASN A 222 7.58 -4.45 9.03
C ASN A 222 6.38 -4.20 9.96
N SER A 223 5.49 -5.19 10.14
CA SER A 223 4.29 -5.04 10.96
C SER A 223 3.93 -6.26 11.82
N PRO A 224 4.88 -6.83 12.60
CA PRO A 224 4.61 -8.06 13.35
C PRO A 224 3.80 -7.82 14.62
N LEU A 225 3.82 -6.61 15.19
CA LEU A 225 3.26 -6.29 16.49
C LEU A 225 2.00 -5.44 16.34
N VAL A 226 0.87 -5.96 16.79
CA VAL A 226 -0.45 -5.31 16.71
C VAL A 226 -1.08 -5.32 18.09
N LEU A 227 -1.34 -4.12 18.66
CA LEU A 227 -1.96 -3.98 19.99
C LEU A 227 -1.31 -4.86 21.08
N GLY A 228 0.02 -4.95 21.05
CA GLY A 228 0.81 -5.74 22.00
C GLY A 228 0.82 -7.24 21.75
N LYS A 229 0.41 -7.71 20.57
CA LYS A 229 0.42 -9.11 20.14
C LYS A 229 1.28 -9.31 18.91
N CYS A 230 2.16 -10.31 18.94
CA CYS A 230 2.92 -10.75 17.77
C CYS A 230 2.05 -11.63 16.89
N CYS A 231 1.63 -11.09 15.71
CA CYS A 231 0.73 -11.78 14.80
C CYS A 231 1.49 -12.26 13.54
N TRP A 232 1.18 -11.74 12.37
CA TRP A 232 1.85 -12.06 11.11
C TRP A 232 3.16 -11.28 10.98
N GLN A 233 4.07 -11.69 10.10
CA GLN A 233 5.26 -10.88 9.78
C GLN A 233 4.85 -9.54 9.15
N GLU A 234 3.81 -9.56 8.30
CA GLU A 234 3.18 -8.38 7.71
C GLU A 234 1.68 -8.36 8.05
N SER A 235 1.36 -8.06 9.32
CA SER A 235 -0.01 -8.02 9.84
C SER A 235 -0.89 -6.98 9.17
N ARG A 236 -0.30 -5.94 8.57
CA ARG A 236 -0.99 -4.88 7.83
C ARG A 236 -1.91 -5.45 6.75
N ILE A 237 -1.47 -6.52 6.07
CA ILE A 237 -2.26 -7.20 5.02
C ILE A 237 -3.56 -7.75 5.60
N GLY A 238 -3.50 -8.44 6.73
CA GLY A 238 -4.68 -8.99 7.39
C GLY A 238 -5.57 -7.92 8.02
N ILE A 239 -4.98 -6.85 8.57
CA ILE A 239 -5.71 -5.72 9.17
C ILE A 239 -6.52 -5.01 8.09
N PHE A 240 -5.88 -4.54 7.04
CA PHE A 240 -6.53 -3.74 6.01
C PHE A 240 -7.66 -4.49 5.32
N LYS A 241 -7.45 -5.80 5.02
CA LYS A 241 -8.49 -6.66 4.43
C LYS A 241 -9.78 -6.71 5.26
N GLN A 242 -9.67 -6.68 6.58
CA GLN A 242 -10.81 -6.84 7.49
C GLN A 242 -11.38 -5.50 7.97
N ALA A 243 -10.53 -4.48 8.12
CA ALA A 243 -10.93 -3.18 8.67
C ALA A 243 -11.89 -2.39 7.77
N VAL A 244 -11.80 -2.56 6.45
CA VAL A 244 -12.65 -1.86 5.45
C VAL A 244 -13.55 -2.82 4.66
N ASP A 245 -13.80 -4.02 5.19
CA ASP A 245 -14.74 -4.97 4.59
C ASP A 245 -16.20 -4.52 4.81
N THR A 246 -16.87 -4.17 3.72
CA THR A 246 -18.26 -3.68 3.73
C THR A 246 -19.31 -4.78 3.64
N ARG A 247 -18.90 -6.03 3.46
CA ARG A 247 -19.85 -7.13 3.21
C ARG A 247 -20.73 -7.40 4.42
N ASN A 248 -22.03 -7.47 4.19
CA ASN A 248 -23.00 -8.01 5.14
C ASN A 248 -22.91 -9.56 5.18
N GLU A 249 -23.71 -10.20 6.04
CA GLU A 249 -23.68 -11.65 6.21
C GLU A 249 -24.08 -12.39 4.91
N GLN A 250 -25.10 -11.90 4.20
CA GLN A 250 -25.57 -12.52 2.96
C GLN A 250 -24.50 -12.44 1.86
N GLU A 251 -23.82 -11.29 1.72
CA GLU A 251 -22.74 -11.12 0.75
C GLU A 251 -21.53 -12.02 1.04
N ILE A 252 -21.28 -12.35 2.32
CA ILE A 252 -20.25 -13.32 2.71
C ILE A 252 -20.68 -14.73 2.33
N GLU A 253 -21.94 -15.11 2.62
CA GLU A 253 -22.49 -16.42 2.23
C GLU A 253 -22.51 -16.60 0.71
N ASP A 254 -22.80 -15.54 -0.03
CA ASP A 254 -22.81 -15.51 -1.50
C ASP A 254 -21.38 -15.43 -2.10
N HIS A 255 -20.35 -15.51 -1.28
CA HIS A 255 -18.94 -15.45 -1.66
C HIS A 255 -18.54 -14.20 -2.46
N ILE A 256 -19.20 -13.06 -2.19
CA ILE A 256 -18.81 -11.78 -2.79
C ILE A 256 -17.38 -11.44 -2.34
N VAL A 257 -16.54 -11.05 -3.28
CA VAL A 257 -15.13 -10.69 -2.99
C VAL A 257 -15.09 -9.39 -2.18
N PRO A 258 -14.29 -9.31 -1.08
CA PRO A 258 -14.15 -8.09 -0.30
C PRO A 258 -13.51 -6.97 -1.13
N ARG A 259 -13.63 -5.72 -0.69
CA ARG A 259 -13.03 -4.56 -1.37
C ARG A 259 -11.50 -4.58 -1.36
N VAL A 260 -10.90 -5.12 -0.31
CA VAL A 260 -9.47 -5.38 -0.23
C VAL A 260 -9.21 -6.82 -0.64
N HIS A 261 -8.59 -7.01 -1.78
CA HIS A 261 -8.33 -8.36 -2.30
C HIS A 261 -7.10 -8.38 -3.20
N PHE A 262 -6.54 -9.57 -3.39
CA PHE A 262 -5.41 -9.79 -4.30
C PHE A 262 -5.83 -9.65 -5.76
N GLY A 263 -7.03 -10.15 -6.10
CA GLY A 263 -7.68 -10.15 -7.41
C GLY A 263 -8.77 -11.21 -7.42
N LYS A 264 -9.25 -11.57 -8.60
CA LYS A 264 -10.22 -12.67 -8.80
C LYS A 264 -9.69 -13.72 -9.77
N ARG A 265 -8.82 -13.33 -10.70
CA ARG A 265 -8.28 -14.13 -11.79
C ARG A 265 -7.13 -13.42 -12.46
N TYR A 266 -6.39 -14.11 -13.29
CA TYR A 266 -5.61 -13.47 -14.34
C TYR A 266 -6.58 -12.79 -15.33
N ILE A 267 -6.15 -11.68 -15.92
CA ILE A 267 -6.99 -10.84 -16.79
C ILE A 267 -6.45 -10.80 -18.21
N ASP A 268 -7.33 -10.65 -19.19
CA ASP A 268 -6.95 -10.43 -20.59
C ASP A 268 -6.92 -8.92 -20.94
N SER A 269 -7.61 -8.08 -20.15
CA SER A 269 -7.65 -6.66 -20.31
C SER A 269 -7.74 -5.97 -18.94
N LEU A 270 -7.05 -4.82 -18.78
CA LEU A 270 -7.22 -4.00 -17.58
C LEU A 270 -8.64 -3.43 -17.45
N LEU A 271 -9.40 -3.35 -18.55
CA LEU A 271 -10.81 -3.00 -18.56
C LEU A 271 -11.63 -3.91 -17.63
N ASP A 272 -11.30 -5.21 -17.57
CA ASP A 272 -11.98 -6.18 -16.72
C ASP A 272 -12.06 -5.72 -15.26
N LEU A 273 -10.99 -5.06 -14.77
CA LEU A 273 -10.93 -4.57 -13.39
C LEU A 273 -11.81 -3.33 -13.16
N PHE A 274 -11.99 -2.48 -14.18
CA PHE A 274 -12.93 -1.36 -14.10
C PHE A 274 -14.37 -1.82 -14.21
N GLU A 275 -14.65 -2.85 -15.00
CA GLU A 275 -15.98 -3.47 -15.07
C GLU A 275 -16.32 -4.24 -13.80
N ASP A 276 -15.35 -4.94 -13.20
CA ASP A 276 -15.52 -5.60 -11.89
C ASP A 276 -15.89 -4.61 -10.77
N ASN A 277 -15.64 -3.31 -10.93
CA ASN A 277 -16.03 -2.30 -9.95
C ASN A 277 -17.56 -2.20 -9.77
N PHE A 278 -18.35 -2.56 -10.77
CA PHE A 278 -19.81 -2.58 -10.67
C PHE A 278 -20.38 -3.63 -9.70
N TYR A 279 -19.57 -4.59 -9.27
CA TYR A 279 -19.98 -5.51 -8.19
C TYR A 279 -20.01 -4.85 -6.81
N TYR A 280 -19.48 -3.64 -6.67
CA TYR A 280 -19.40 -2.94 -5.41
C TYR A 280 -20.32 -1.71 -5.41
N SER A 281 -21.13 -1.55 -4.37
CA SER A 281 -21.91 -0.33 -4.17
C SER A 281 -20.99 0.86 -3.87
N ALA A 282 -21.34 2.05 -4.31
CA ALA A 282 -20.56 3.25 -4.00
C ALA A 282 -20.56 3.55 -2.50
N ILE A 283 -19.37 3.72 -1.90
CA ILE A 283 -19.26 4.18 -0.50
C ILE A 283 -19.49 5.68 -0.40
N LEU A 284 -18.92 6.44 -1.34
CA LEU A 284 -18.97 7.89 -1.38
C LEU A 284 -19.62 8.35 -2.69
N PRO A 285 -20.97 8.33 -2.81
CA PRO A 285 -21.68 8.70 -4.04
C PRO A 285 -21.77 10.22 -4.18
N GLU A 286 -20.64 10.94 -4.11
CA GLU A 286 -20.55 12.37 -4.35
C GLU A 286 -20.71 12.64 -5.86
N VAL A 287 -21.75 13.39 -6.22
CA VAL A 287 -21.97 13.78 -7.61
C VAL A 287 -21.23 15.08 -7.90
N LEU A 288 -20.21 14.98 -8.74
CA LEU A 288 -19.38 16.10 -9.14
C LEU A 288 -19.89 16.71 -10.46
N ASP A 289 -19.95 18.05 -10.53
CA ASP A 289 -20.29 18.77 -11.76
C ASP A 289 -19.04 18.91 -12.66
N GLU A 290 -18.62 17.79 -13.20
CA GLU A 290 -17.39 17.64 -13.99
C GLU A 290 -17.71 16.98 -15.35
N PRO A 291 -17.01 17.32 -16.45
CA PRO A 291 -17.13 16.60 -17.71
C PRO A 291 -16.85 15.10 -17.57
N VAL A 292 -17.55 14.27 -18.35
CA VAL A 292 -17.38 12.80 -18.36
C VAL A 292 -15.93 12.41 -18.68
N GLU A 293 -15.27 13.20 -19.52
CA GLU A 293 -13.88 13.03 -19.93
C GLU A 293 -12.88 13.10 -18.76
N ASN A 294 -13.26 13.68 -17.63
CA ASN A 294 -12.40 13.75 -16.45
C ASN A 294 -12.47 12.47 -15.59
N LEU A 295 -13.41 11.56 -15.86
CA LEU A 295 -13.55 10.24 -15.22
C LEU A 295 -13.62 10.31 -13.67
N ARG A 296 -14.21 11.41 -13.13
CA ARG A 296 -14.13 11.71 -11.69
C ARG A 296 -14.92 10.73 -10.84
N HIS A 297 -16.10 10.27 -11.29
CA HIS A 297 -16.92 9.31 -10.55
C HIS A 297 -16.31 7.91 -10.61
N LEU A 298 -15.78 7.52 -11.77
CA LEU A 298 -15.05 6.26 -11.92
C LEU A 298 -13.80 6.23 -11.03
N CYS A 299 -12.99 7.30 -11.02
CA CYS A 299 -11.81 7.40 -10.17
C CYS A 299 -12.18 7.38 -8.68
N LEU A 300 -13.23 8.09 -8.25
CA LEU A 300 -13.71 8.09 -6.89
C LEU A 300 -14.19 6.69 -6.46
N HIS A 301 -14.96 6.02 -7.29
CA HIS A 301 -15.43 4.66 -7.02
C HIS A 301 -14.28 3.65 -6.96
N ASN A 302 -13.39 3.66 -7.96
CA ASN A 302 -12.19 2.82 -8.00
C ASN A 302 -11.27 3.08 -6.78
N GLY A 303 -11.22 4.31 -6.30
CA GLY A 303 -10.49 4.72 -5.09
C GLY A 303 -10.97 4.05 -3.80
N THR A 304 -12.21 3.53 -3.78
CA THR A 304 -12.80 2.79 -2.66
C THR A 304 -12.77 1.26 -2.82
N ILE A 305 -12.06 0.77 -3.82
CA ILE A 305 -11.83 -0.66 -4.07
C ILE A 305 -10.33 -0.90 -4.03
N TRP A 306 -9.87 -1.49 -2.93
CA TRP A 306 -8.45 -1.53 -2.58
C TRP A 306 -7.81 -2.86 -2.99
N ARG A 307 -7.66 -3.07 -4.33
CA ARG A 307 -6.85 -4.17 -4.83
C ARG A 307 -5.38 -3.97 -4.46
N TRP A 308 -4.66 -5.02 -4.13
CA TRP A 308 -3.23 -4.92 -3.81
C TRP A 308 -2.38 -4.47 -5.00
N VAL A 309 -2.80 -4.80 -6.22
CA VAL A 309 -2.33 -4.20 -7.47
C VAL A 309 -3.52 -3.48 -8.08
N ARG A 310 -3.61 -2.16 -7.92
CA ARG A 310 -4.77 -1.37 -8.31
C ARG A 310 -4.55 -0.70 -9.66
N PRO A 311 -5.45 -0.87 -10.64
CA PRO A 311 -5.41 -0.11 -11.87
C PRO A 311 -5.86 1.33 -11.61
N ILE A 312 -5.16 2.28 -12.20
CA ILE A 312 -5.55 3.69 -12.18
C ILE A 312 -5.58 4.19 -13.61
N ILE A 313 -6.64 4.90 -13.95
CA ILE A 313 -6.77 5.67 -15.18
C ILE A 313 -6.74 7.17 -14.84
N ALA A 314 -6.02 7.95 -15.61
CA ALA A 314 -6.03 9.40 -15.46
C ALA A 314 -5.92 10.11 -16.81
N ARG A 315 -6.44 11.35 -16.86
CA ARG A 315 -6.34 12.22 -18.03
C ARG A 315 -5.12 13.14 -17.87
N ASN A 316 -4.30 13.21 -18.89
CA ASN A 316 -3.16 14.10 -18.96
C ASN A 316 -3.60 15.56 -19.21
N PRO A 317 -2.77 16.57 -18.92
CA PRO A 317 -3.08 17.98 -19.22
C PRO A 317 -3.32 18.27 -20.70
N ASP A 318 -2.75 17.49 -21.62
CA ASP A 318 -2.96 17.59 -23.07
C ASP A 318 -4.28 16.94 -23.55
N GLY A 319 -5.01 16.30 -22.64
CA GLY A 319 -6.28 15.63 -22.91
C GLY A 319 -6.16 14.14 -23.25
N SER A 320 -4.97 13.59 -23.42
CA SER A 320 -4.74 12.15 -23.58
C SER A 320 -4.99 11.40 -22.26
N TYR A 321 -5.11 10.06 -22.33
CA TYR A 321 -5.29 9.24 -21.14
C TYR A 321 -4.09 8.32 -20.96
N HIS A 322 -3.76 8.04 -19.69
CA HIS A 322 -2.78 7.04 -19.35
C HIS A 322 -3.32 6.03 -18.33
N LEU A 323 -2.69 4.86 -18.32
CA LEU A 323 -2.92 3.82 -17.32
C LEU A 323 -1.67 3.67 -16.46
N ARG A 324 -1.86 3.47 -15.17
CA ARG A 324 -0.80 3.09 -14.25
C ARG A 324 -1.28 2.05 -13.26
N LEU A 325 -0.35 1.30 -12.72
CA LEU A 325 -0.58 0.37 -11.63
C LEU A 325 -0.09 1.00 -10.33
N GLU A 326 -0.89 0.90 -9.31
CA GLU A 326 -0.53 1.24 -7.95
C GLU A 326 -0.27 -0.04 -7.17
N LEU A 327 0.98 -0.23 -6.77
CA LEU A 327 1.49 -1.39 -6.05
C LEU A 327 1.46 -1.08 -4.56
N ARG A 328 0.58 -1.73 -3.77
CA ARG A 328 0.18 -1.29 -2.42
C ARG A 328 0.65 -2.20 -1.29
N VAL A 329 1.37 -3.28 -1.59
CA VAL A 329 1.67 -4.31 -0.60
C VAL A 329 2.83 -3.98 0.34
N VAL A 330 3.71 -3.04 -0.04
CA VAL A 330 4.92 -2.72 0.72
C VAL A 330 4.56 -1.90 1.97
N PRO A 331 5.00 -2.30 3.18
CA PRO A 331 4.84 -1.47 4.37
C PRO A 331 5.73 -0.23 4.31
N SER A 332 5.39 0.79 5.08
CA SER A 332 6.28 1.91 5.34
C SER A 332 7.55 1.47 6.08
N GLY A 333 8.70 1.99 5.70
CA GLY A 333 9.97 1.86 6.40
C GLY A 333 10.84 0.64 6.08
N PRO A 334 11.77 0.27 6.98
CA PRO A 334 12.12 0.91 8.28
C PRO A 334 12.85 2.24 8.21
N THR A 335 13.74 2.45 7.23
CA THR A 335 14.49 3.69 6.99
C THR A 335 14.17 4.24 5.61
N LEU A 336 14.67 5.45 5.29
CA LEU A 336 14.60 5.97 3.92
C LEU A 336 15.36 5.07 2.94
N VAL A 337 16.52 4.57 3.37
CA VAL A 337 17.34 3.63 2.59
C VAL A 337 16.58 2.31 2.34
N ASP A 338 15.91 1.77 3.35
CA ASP A 338 15.08 0.56 3.20
C ASP A 338 13.87 0.81 2.30
N THR A 339 13.21 1.98 2.45
CA THR A 339 12.07 2.39 1.63
C THR A 339 12.46 2.45 0.14
N LEU A 340 13.61 3.07 -0.17
CA LEU A 340 14.14 3.13 -1.54
C LEU A 340 14.52 1.75 -2.06
N ALA A 341 15.18 0.92 -1.24
CA ALA A 341 15.52 -0.45 -1.62
C ALA A 341 14.25 -1.28 -1.93
N ASN A 342 13.18 -1.10 -1.15
CA ASN A 342 11.90 -1.75 -1.37
C ASN A 342 11.27 -1.29 -2.70
N LEU A 343 11.24 0.03 -2.96
CA LEU A 343 10.73 0.60 -4.21
C LEU A 343 11.49 0.08 -5.42
N VAL A 344 12.83 0.17 -5.39
CA VAL A 344 13.68 -0.28 -6.50
C VAL A 344 13.49 -1.77 -6.77
N PHE A 345 13.48 -2.58 -5.72
CA PHE A 345 13.31 -4.03 -5.87
C PHE A 345 11.94 -4.38 -6.45
N TYR A 346 10.86 -3.74 -5.98
CA TYR A 346 9.51 -4.00 -6.50
C TYR A 346 9.42 -3.65 -7.99
N VAL A 347 9.91 -2.48 -8.40
CA VAL A 347 9.92 -2.04 -9.80
C VAL A 347 10.78 -2.98 -10.66
N ALA A 348 12.02 -3.24 -10.22
CA ALA A 348 12.96 -4.09 -10.95
C ALA A 348 12.44 -5.54 -11.12
N LEU A 349 11.84 -6.09 -10.06
CA LEU A 349 11.26 -7.43 -10.10
C LEU A 349 10.03 -7.47 -11.01
N THR A 350 9.15 -6.49 -10.94
CA THR A 350 7.98 -6.41 -11.82
C THR A 350 8.40 -6.31 -13.29
N GLU A 351 9.38 -5.48 -13.62
CA GLU A 351 9.93 -5.38 -14.97
C GLU A 351 10.63 -6.68 -15.43
N GLY A 352 11.28 -7.38 -14.51
CA GLY A 352 11.90 -8.68 -14.80
C GLY A 352 10.86 -9.77 -15.07
N LEU A 353 9.89 -9.93 -14.18
CA LEU A 353 8.83 -10.92 -14.29
C LEU A 353 7.97 -10.71 -15.55
N LYS A 354 7.68 -9.46 -15.89
CA LYS A 354 6.95 -9.13 -17.13
C LYS A 354 7.53 -9.80 -18.37
N THR A 355 8.85 -9.99 -18.44
CA THR A 355 9.50 -10.62 -19.59
C THR A 355 9.21 -12.12 -19.75
N LEU A 356 8.63 -12.76 -18.73
CA LEU A 356 8.25 -14.16 -18.75
C LEU A 356 6.88 -14.39 -19.42
N GLY A 357 6.13 -13.31 -19.67
CA GLY A 357 4.88 -13.35 -20.43
C GLY A 357 3.87 -14.36 -19.88
N ASP A 358 3.37 -15.24 -20.77
CA ASP A 358 2.34 -16.23 -20.43
C ASP A 358 2.78 -17.26 -19.38
N ASP A 359 4.08 -17.41 -19.12
CA ASP A 359 4.57 -18.32 -18.09
C ASP A 359 4.06 -17.91 -16.69
N LEU A 360 3.78 -16.61 -16.48
CA LEU A 360 3.21 -16.10 -15.24
C LEU A 360 1.81 -16.63 -14.93
N THR A 361 1.10 -17.14 -15.91
CA THR A 361 -0.26 -17.68 -15.76
C THR A 361 -0.32 -19.21 -15.68
N ARG A 362 0.83 -19.90 -15.64
CA ARG A 362 0.90 -21.37 -15.52
C ARG A 362 0.51 -21.90 -14.16
N VAL A 363 0.86 -21.16 -13.11
CA VAL A 363 0.41 -21.46 -11.75
C VAL A 363 -1.02 -20.96 -11.59
N ALA A 364 -1.90 -21.78 -11.02
CA ALA A 364 -3.28 -21.39 -10.81
C ALA A 364 -3.37 -20.11 -9.97
N TYR A 365 -4.31 -19.24 -10.31
CA TYR A 365 -4.47 -17.95 -9.63
C TYR A 365 -4.69 -18.11 -8.12
N GLU A 366 -5.49 -19.09 -7.72
CA GLU A 366 -5.82 -19.40 -6.32
C GLU A 366 -4.57 -19.84 -5.53
N THR A 367 -3.63 -20.51 -6.20
CA THR A 367 -2.34 -20.88 -5.61
C THR A 367 -1.51 -19.62 -5.34
N LEU A 368 -1.40 -18.72 -6.32
CA LEU A 368 -0.67 -17.45 -6.16
C LEU A 368 -1.30 -16.58 -5.06
N GLU A 369 -2.62 -16.51 -4.98
CA GLU A 369 -3.32 -15.78 -3.90
C GLU A 369 -3.05 -16.41 -2.52
N THR A 370 -3.07 -17.74 -2.43
CA THR A 370 -2.75 -18.46 -1.19
C THR A 370 -1.33 -18.18 -0.75
N ASP A 371 -0.38 -18.24 -1.67
CA ASP A 371 1.04 -17.96 -1.43
C ASP A 371 1.27 -16.51 -0.99
N PHE A 372 0.52 -15.56 -1.55
CA PHE A 372 0.55 -14.16 -1.12
C PHE A 372 0.19 -14.01 0.37
N TYR A 373 -0.87 -14.67 0.84
CA TYR A 373 -1.24 -14.63 2.26
C TYR A 373 -0.28 -15.42 3.14
N HIS A 374 0.31 -16.52 2.65
CA HIS A 374 1.38 -17.24 3.35
C HIS A 374 2.61 -16.34 3.52
N ALA A 375 3.04 -15.64 2.46
CA ALA A 375 4.16 -14.71 2.51
C ALA A 375 3.91 -13.56 3.50
N ALA A 376 2.70 -13.02 3.56
CA ALA A 376 2.33 -11.99 4.54
C ALA A 376 2.38 -12.52 5.98
N ARG A 377 1.89 -13.75 6.23
CA ARG A 377 1.83 -14.34 7.57
C ARG A 377 3.20 -14.79 8.07
N ASP A 378 3.94 -15.52 7.24
CA ASP A 378 5.13 -16.26 7.66
C ASP A 378 6.46 -15.64 7.16
N GLY A 379 6.38 -14.60 6.30
CA GLY A 379 7.53 -13.84 5.81
C GLY A 379 8.51 -14.68 4.96
N LEU A 380 9.81 -14.55 5.23
CA LEU A 380 10.86 -15.24 4.48
C LEU A 380 10.80 -16.78 4.57
N GLY A 381 10.19 -17.31 5.62
CA GLY A 381 10.02 -18.76 5.82
C GLY A 381 8.78 -19.34 5.15
N ALA A 382 7.90 -18.52 4.59
CA ALA A 382 6.65 -18.98 3.99
C ALA A 382 6.89 -19.94 2.81
N PRO A 383 6.11 -21.06 2.71
CA PRO A 383 6.10 -21.88 1.50
C PRO A 383 5.35 -21.12 0.39
N VAL A 384 5.94 -21.09 -0.80
CA VAL A 384 5.36 -20.48 -2.00
C VAL A 384 5.75 -21.29 -3.23
N HIS A 385 4.98 -21.16 -4.31
CA HIS A 385 5.30 -21.76 -5.59
C HIS A 385 6.04 -20.78 -6.50
N TRP A 386 7.11 -21.24 -7.14
CA TRP A 386 7.73 -20.52 -8.24
C TRP A 386 6.94 -20.74 -9.54
N ILE A 387 7.24 -19.97 -10.58
CA ILE A 387 6.52 -19.95 -11.87
C ILE A 387 6.45 -21.33 -12.57
N ASP A 388 7.43 -22.20 -12.34
CA ASP A 388 7.44 -23.58 -12.84
C ASP A 388 6.62 -24.57 -11.99
N GLY A 389 5.94 -24.06 -10.95
CA GLY A 389 5.13 -24.85 -10.00
C GLY A 389 5.94 -25.52 -8.89
N GLN A 390 7.26 -25.29 -8.81
CA GLN A 390 8.06 -25.84 -7.72
C GLN A 390 7.80 -25.09 -6.40
N GLU A 391 7.44 -25.81 -5.33
CA GLU A 391 7.32 -25.27 -4.00
C GLU A 391 8.71 -25.01 -3.38
N MET A 392 8.89 -23.82 -2.77
CA MET A 392 10.10 -23.43 -2.05
C MET A 392 9.78 -22.38 -1.00
N GLN A 393 10.73 -22.04 -0.12
CA GLN A 393 10.56 -20.91 0.78
C GLN A 393 10.71 -19.57 0.02
N VAL A 394 9.99 -18.53 0.47
CA VAL A 394 10.14 -17.15 -0.06
C VAL A 394 11.61 -16.73 -0.11
N LYS A 395 12.38 -17.02 0.96
CA LYS A 395 13.83 -16.74 0.99
C LYS A 395 14.59 -17.37 -0.18
N GLN A 396 14.27 -18.60 -0.54
CA GLN A 396 14.91 -19.32 -1.63
C GLN A 396 14.47 -18.73 -2.98
N ALA A 397 13.17 -18.48 -3.17
CA ALA A 397 12.64 -17.83 -4.36
C ALA A 397 13.28 -16.46 -4.61
N LEU A 398 13.45 -15.67 -3.54
CA LEU A 398 14.10 -14.36 -3.62
C LEU A 398 15.58 -14.46 -4.03
N LEU A 399 16.37 -15.30 -3.37
CA LEU A 399 17.83 -15.37 -3.60
C LEU A 399 18.19 -16.07 -4.90
N ASN A 400 17.45 -17.10 -5.28
CA ASN A 400 17.80 -17.96 -6.43
C ASN A 400 17.19 -17.46 -7.74
N HIS A 401 16.07 -16.73 -7.69
CA HIS A 401 15.31 -16.35 -8.88
C HIS A 401 14.99 -14.86 -8.96
N ALA A 402 14.32 -14.29 -7.97
CA ALA A 402 13.79 -12.93 -8.03
C ALA A 402 14.89 -11.84 -8.10
N LEU A 403 15.89 -11.91 -7.22
CA LEU A 403 16.99 -10.95 -7.21
C LEU A 403 17.86 -11.01 -8.48
N PRO A 404 18.28 -12.19 -8.99
CA PRO A 404 18.94 -12.27 -10.28
C PRO A 404 18.12 -11.67 -11.43
N LEU A 405 16.82 -11.98 -11.49
CA LEU A 405 15.91 -11.46 -12.51
C LEU A 405 15.75 -9.92 -12.41
N ALA A 406 15.65 -9.39 -11.20
CA ALA A 406 15.57 -7.94 -10.96
C ALA A 406 16.85 -7.22 -11.43
N ARG A 407 18.04 -7.76 -11.15
CA ARG A 407 19.31 -7.18 -11.62
C ARG A 407 19.40 -7.19 -13.16
N GLU A 408 19.05 -8.30 -13.77
CA GLU A 408 19.03 -8.41 -15.24
C GLU A 408 18.06 -7.42 -15.88
N SER A 409 16.89 -7.20 -15.27
CA SER A 409 15.89 -6.26 -15.79
C SER A 409 16.38 -4.81 -15.79
N LEU A 410 17.04 -4.37 -14.72
CA LEU A 410 17.62 -3.02 -14.63
C LEU A 410 18.73 -2.81 -15.68
N ALA A 411 19.60 -3.80 -15.84
CA ALA A 411 20.67 -3.73 -16.84
C ALA A 411 20.07 -3.65 -18.28
N ARG A 412 19.02 -4.41 -18.55
CA ARG A 412 18.32 -4.40 -19.85
C ARG A 412 17.60 -3.09 -20.12
N ALA A 413 16.97 -2.51 -19.11
CA ALA A 413 16.27 -1.22 -19.20
C ALA A 413 17.20 -0.02 -19.26
N GLY A 414 18.51 -0.18 -19.05
CA GLY A 414 19.48 0.91 -18.98
C GLY A 414 19.23 1.86 -17.78
N ILE A 415 18.63 1.36 -16.71
CA ILE A 415 18.38 2.11 -15.47
C ILE A 415 19.58 1.89 -14.56
N GLY A 416 20.34 2.97 -14.32
CA GLY A 416 21.52 2.96 -13.45
C GLY A 416 21.21 3.06 -11.97
N GLY A 417 22.22 2.80 -11.11
CA GLY A 417 22.15 3.03 -9.66
C GLY A 417 21.29 2.05 -8.86
N GLY A 418 20.62 1.07 -9.52
CA GLY A 418 19.72 0.13 -8.85
C GLY A 418 20.42 -0.95 -8.04
N ASP A 419 21.62 -1.39 -8.44
CA ASP A 419 22.32 -2.52 -7.82
C ASP A 419 22.56 -2.33 -6.33
N ARG A 420 22.96 -1.12 -5.90
CA ARG A 420 23.17 -0.81 -4.48
C ARG A 420 21.93 -1.07 -3.61
N TRP A 421 20.75 -0.84 -4.16
CA TRP A 421 19.47 -1.08 -3.47
C TRP A 421 19.12 -2.56 -3.44
N LEU A 422 19.40 -3.28 -4.53
CA LEU A 422 19.23 -4.74 -4.58
C LEU A 422 20.21 -5.45 -3.64
N ASP A 423 21.42 -4.93 -3.44
CA ASP A 423 22.38 -5.45 -2.44
C ASP A 423 21.84 -5.35 -1.01
N ILE A 424 21.11 -4.26 -0.70
CA ILE A 424 20.44 -4.09 0.60
C ILE A 424 19.37 -5.15 0.80
N ILE A 425 18.52 -5.39 -0.22
CA ILE A 425 17.49 -6.45 -0.17
C ILE A 425 18.15 -7.81 -0.01
N GLU A 426 19.19 -8.11 -0.79
CA GLU A 426 19.89 -9.40 -0.72
C GLU A 426 20.50 -9.63 0.67
N ALA A 427 21.17 -8.62 1.24
CA ALA A 427 21.75 -8.71 2.57
C ALA A 427 20.68 -8.92 3.65
N ARG A 428 19.56 -8.19 3.56
CA ARG A 428 18.40 -8.33 4.44
C ARG A 428 17.83 -9.75 4.41
N VAL A 429 17.63 -10.32 3.21
CA VAL A 429 17.08 -11.66 3.00
C VAL A 429 18.06 -12.74 3.47
N ARG A 430 19.37 -12.63 3.16
CA ARG A 430 20.39 -13.59 3.62
C ARG A 430 20.48 -13.65 5.12
N ASN A 431 20.46 -12.49 5.79
CA ASN A 431 20.60 -12.35 7.23
C ASN A 431 19.26 -12.53 7.98
N GLU A 432 18.12 -12.67 7.29
CA GLU A 432 16.76 -12.69 7.86
C GLU A 432 16.49 -11.48 8.77
N ALA A 433 17.06 -10.34 8.41
CA ALA A 433 17.08 -9.12 9.21
C ALA A 433 16.08 -8.09 8.65
N THR A 434 14.78 -8.41 8.67
CA THR A 434 13.67 -7.52 8.29
C THR A 434 13.29 -6.58 9.43
N GLY A 435 12.50 -5.53 9.15
CA GLY A 435 11.90 -4.70 10.19
C GLY A 435 11.07 -5.53 11.17
N ALA A 436 10.28 -6.47 10.65
CA ALA A 436 9.48 -7.38 11.48
C ALA A 436 10.35 -8.22 12.43
N SER A 437 11.46 -8.76 11.95
CA SER A 437 12.34 -9.56 12.80
C SER A 437 12.99 -8.72 13.91
N TRP A 438 13.37 -7.46 13.62
CA TRP A 438 13.91 -6.54 14.63
C TRP A 438 12.85 -6.15 15.68
N ILE A 439 11.65 -5.78 15.24
CA ILE A 439 10.52 -5.45 16.12
C ILE A 439 10.17 -6.63 17.04
N THR A 440 10.10 -7.85 16.50
CA THR A 440 9.80 -9.06 17.27
C THR A 440 10.84 -9.30 18.35
N ARG A 441 12.14 -9.24 18.02
CA ARG A 441 13.23 -9.43 19.00
C ARG A 441 13.24 -8.35 20.07
N HIS A 442 12.93 -7.10 19.71
CA HIS A 442 12.84 -6.01 20.68
C HIS A 442 11.68 -6.24 21.65
N TRP A 443 10.50 -6.60 21.11
CA TRP A 443 9.32 -6.90 21.91
C TRP A 443 9.55 -8.08 22.88
N GLU A 444 10.11 -9.18 22.41
CA GLU A 444 10.44 -10.34 23.24
C GLU A 444 11.40 -10.00 24.37
N ARG A 445 12.29 -9.04 24.16
CA ARG A 445 13.26 -8.63 25.15
C ARG A 445 12.73 -7.70 26.22
N TYR A 446 11.92 -6.71 25.82
CA TYR A 446 11.53 -5.60 26.70
C TYR A 446 10.05 -5.57 27.05
N GLY A 447 9.16 -6.08 26.20
CA GLY A 447 7.71 -6.06 26.41
C GLY A 447 7.11 -4.66 26.52
N ASP A 448 7.77 -3.63 25.94
CA ASP A 448 7.39 -2.22 26.02
C ASP A 448 7.31 -1.61 24.62
N CYS A 449 6.09 -1.32 24.17
CA CYS A 449 5.82 -0.76 22.85
C CYS A 449 6.33 0.68 22.69
N ALA A 450 6.25 1.50 23.74
CA ALA A 450 6.68 2.89 23.67
C ALA A 450 8.20 2.97 23.59
N LYS A 451 8.92 2.16 24.38
CA LYS A 451 10.36 2.00 24.26
C LYS A 451 10.76 1.46 22.88
N LEU A 452 10.03 0.47 22.36
CA LEU A 452 10.27 -0.07 21.02
C LEU A 452 10.21 1.03 19.97
N VAL A 453 9.17 1.88 19.99
CA VAL A 453 9.01 2.99 19.05
C VAL A 453 10.18 3.99 19.16
N CYS A 454 10.58 4.35 20.38
CA CYS A 454 11.71 5.25 20.60
C CYS A 454 13.01 4.67 20.02
N ASP A 455 13.35 3.44 20.40
CA ASP A 455 14.59 2.78 19.97
C ASP A 455 14.60 2.54 18.44
N TYR A 456 13.45 2.20 17.85
CA TYR A 456 13.29 2.03 16.41
C TYR A 456 13.52 3.34 15.64
N ILE A 457 12.90 4.45 16.08
CA ILE A 457 13.10 5.75 15.45
C ILE A 457 14.55 6.21 15.59
N ASP A 458 15.21 5.94 16.75
CA ASP A 458 16.63 6.24 16.94
C ASP A 458 17.52 5.46 15.97
N GLN A 459 17.23 4.17 15.73
CA GLN A 459 17.93 3.39 14.71
C GLN A 459 17.65 3.92 13.29
N ALA A 460 16.39 4.23 12.97
CA ALA A 460 15.99 4.76 11.66
C ALA A 460 16.69 6.09 11.33
N GLN A 461 16.93 6.95 12.32
CA GLN A 461 17.65 8.21 12.15
C GLN A 461 19.13 8.05 11.79
N THR A 462 19.72 6.86 11.98
CA THR A 462 21.09 6.58 11.50
C THR A 462 21.17 6.44 9.99
N ASP A 463 20.04 6.32 9.31
CA ASP A 463 19.88 6.07 7.87
C ASP A 463 20.61 4.80 7.38
N GLN A 464 20.97 3.91 8.28
CA GLN A 464 21.53 2.61 7.95
C GLN A 464 20.41 1.60 7.69
N PRO A 465 20.54 0.73 6.67
CA PRO A 465 19.53 -0.27 6.39
C PRO A 465 19.33 -1.21 7.58
N VAL A 466 18.12 -1.68 7.76
CA VAL A 466 17.68 -2.45 8.95
C VAL A 466 18.56 -3.68 9.27
N HIS A 467 19.14 -4.31 8.26
CA HIS A 467 20.03 -5.46 8.47
C HIS A 467 21.38 -5.10 9.11
N GLN A 468 21.69 -3.80 9.25
CA GLN A 468 22.87 -3.28 9.96
C GLN A 468 22.53 -2.67 11.31
N TRP A 469 21.27 -2.65 11.70
CA TRP A 469 20.84 -2.11 12.98
C TRP A 469 21.42 -2.92 14.15
N ARG A 470 21.67 -2.24 15.25
CA ARG A 470 22.10 -2.91 16.47
C ARG A 470 21.01 -3.86 16.98
N GLU A 471 21.42 -5.02 17.41
CA GLU A 471 20.53 -5.94 18.10
C GLU A 471 19.96 -5.29 19.36
N PRO A 472 18.65 -5.47 19.65
CA PRO A 472 18.04 -4.90 20.84
C PRO A 472 18.83 -5.27 22.11
N GLY A 473 19.39 -4.26 22.79
CA GLY A 473 20.12 -4.41 24.06
C GLY A 473 21.60 -4.78 23.96
N LYS A 474 22.20 -4.58 22.80
CA LYS A 474 23.68 -4.63 22.66
C LYS A 474 24.26 -3.24 22.49
#